data_14377c80f3adc6a0f3031f2b7158d841
#
_entry.id   14377c80f3adc6a0f3031f2b7158d841
#
_cell.length_a   1.000
_cell.length_b   1.000
_cell.length_c   1.000
_cell.angle_alpha   90.00
_cell.angle_beta   90.00
_cell.angle_gamma   90.00
#
_symmetry.space_group_name_H-M   'P 1'
#
loop_
_entity.id
_entity.type
_entity.pdbx_description
1 polymer ?
#
loop_
_entity_poly.entity_id
_entity_poly.type
_entity_poly.pdbx_seq_one_letter_code
_entity_poly.pdbx_strand_id
1 'polypeptide(L)'
;MNKNNWIVLLILCIWFVISFVTNILGPMLPMIIDSFGLSLTLAAFLPFSFFLAYGIMSIPAGMIIERFGGKISLLIAFSLAFLGAGLFVIFPTYPIVLTSLFAIGLGMAMLQVIILPLMREAGGEKKYAFNQVLAQIVFGAASFMSPFVLAGLMRKLTGEDSANDFFIRFLKGITPESLPWSSLYFIFTIVFVIML
;
A
#
# COMPACT_ATOMS: atom_id res chain seq x y z
N MET A 1 -2.69 -17.47 -22.70
CA MET A 1 -2.06 -16.17 -22.46
C MET A 1 -0.55 -16.39 -22.50
N ASN A 2 0.21 -15.61 -23.32
CA ASN A 2 1.67 -15.73 -23.34
C ASN A 2 2.27 -15.33 -22.00
N LYS A 3 3.42 -15.92 -21.61
CA LYS A 3 4.15 -15.61 -20.36
C LYS A 3 4.31 -14.09 -20.12
N ASN A 4 4.54 -13.33 -21.17
CA ASN A 4 4.70 -11.87 -21.10
C ASN A 4 3.42 -11.14 -20.69
N ASN A 5 2.23 -11.62 -21.09
CA ASN A 5 0.96 -11.00 -20.69
C ASN A 5 0.65 -11.19 -19.21
N TRP A 6 1.07 -12.31 -18.61
CA TRP A 6 0.94 -12.53 -17.16
C TRP A 6 1.80 -11.56 -16.35
N ILE A 7 3.02 -11.28 -16.82
CA ILE A 7 3.92 -10.32 -16.17
C ILE A 7 3.31 -8.90 -16.24
N VAL A 8 2.77 -8.52 -17.40
CA VAL A 8 2.09 -7.20 -17.54
C VAL A 8 0.89 -7.12 -16.58
N LEU A 9 0.07 -8.18 -16.49
CA LEU A 9 -1.05 -8.21 -15.55
C LEU A 9 -0.58 -8.06 -14.10
N LEU A 10 0.46 -8.80 -13.70
CA LEU A 10 1.05 -8.67 -12.36
C LEU A 10 1.51 -7.22 -12.09
N ILE A 11 2.17 -6.59 -13.06
CA ILE A 11 2.60 -5.19 -12.95
C ILE A 11 1.40 -4.25 -12.75
N LEU A 12 0.30 -4.47 -13.48
CA LEU A 12 -0.93 -3.70 -13.30
C LEU A 12 -1.54 -3.90 -11.90
N CYS A 13 -1.51 -5.14 -11.36
CA CYS A 13 -1.92 -5.40 -9.99
C CYS A 13 -1.03 -4.67 -8.98
N ILE A 14 0.28 -4.64 -9.19
CA ILE A 14 1.22 -3.90 -8.33
C ILE A 14 0.92 -2.39 -8.41
N TRP A 15 0.66 -1.83 -9.60
CA TRP A 15 0.23 -0.44 -9.75
C TRP A 15 -1.04 -0.12 -8.99
N PHE A 16 -2.02 -1.04 -9.02
CA PHE A 16 -3.24 -0.91 -8.23
C PHE A 16 -2.93 -0.84 -6.73
N VAL A 17 -2.09 -1.76 -6.22
CA VAL A 17 -1.69 -1.79 -4.81
C VAL A 17 -0.95 -0.53 -4.40
N ILE A 18 0.03 -0.07 -5.20
CA ILE A 18 0.75 1.17 -4.92
C ILE A 18 -0.21 2.36 -4.79
N SER A 19 -1.10 2.51 -5.78
CA SER A 19 -2.06 3.61 -5.78
C SER A 19 -3.02 3.54 -4.61
N PHE A 20 -3.57 2.37 -4.34
CA PHE A 20 -4.52 2.16 -3.25
C PHE A 20 -3.89 2.51 -1.89
N VAL A 21 -2.71 1.95 -1.59
CA VAL A 21 -1.98 2.18 -0.33
C VAL A 21 -1.56 3.65 -0.17
N THR A 22 -1.12 4.29 -1.26
CA THR A 22 -0.69 5.69 -1.21
C THR A 22 -1.87 6.65 -0.99
N ASN A 23 -2.99 6.42 -1.69
CA ASN A 23 -4.11 7.35 -1.68
C ASN A 23 -5.10 7.14 -0.53
N ILE A 24 -5.09 5.98 0.13
CA ILE A 24 -5.97 5.73 1.28
C ILE A 24 -5.56 6.49 2.53
N LEU A 25 -4.30 6.92 2.62
CA LEU A 25 -3.79 7.66 3.78
C LEU A 25 -4.57 8.96 4.01
N GLY A 26 -4.93 9.68 2.95
CA GLY A 26 -5.72 10.91 3.05
C GLY A 26 -7.07 10.70 3.76
N PRO A 27 -7.93 9.80 3.26
CA PRO A 27 -9.20 9.45 3.91
C PRO A 27 -9.07 8.86 5.32
N MET A 28 -7.95 8.18 5.64
CA MET A 28 -7.70 7.64 6.98
C MET A 28 -7.26 8.69 7.99
N LEU A 29 -6.70 9.80 7.55
CA LEU A 29 -6.07 10.80 8.41
C LEU A 29 -6.99 11.32 9.53
N PRO A 30 -8.26 11.69 9.28
CA PRO A 30 -9.18 12.11 10.34
C PRO A 30 -9.36 11.03 11.44
N MET A 31 -9.48 9.77 11.04
CA MET A 31 -9.66 8.65 11.98
C MET A 31 -8.43 8.46 12.86
N ILE A 32 -7.23 8.63 12.30
CA ILE A 32 -5.96 8.55 13.05
C ILE A 32 -5.86 9.71 14.04
N ILE A 33 -6.23 10.93 13.62
CA ILE A 33 -6.25 12.11 14.48
C ILE A 33 -7.15 11.89 15.68
N ASP A 34 -8.39 11.45 15.45
CA ASP A 34 -9.38 11.25 16.49
C ASP A 34 -8.95 10.13 17.46
N SER A 35 -8.42 9.02 16.92
CA SER A 35 -8.02 7.86 17.74
C SER A 35 -6.85 8.12 18.67
N PHE A 36 -5.89 8.96 18.26
CA PHE A 36 -4.71 9.30 19.06
C PHE A 36 -4.76 10.69 19.70
N GLY A 37 -5.84 11.46 19.49
CA GLY A 37 -5.97 12.82 20.01
C GLY A 37 -4.88 13.76 19.48
N LEU A 38 -4.53 13.66 18.20
CA LEU A 38 -3.40 14.38 17.63
C LEU A 38 -3.72 15.85 17.37
N SER A 39 -2.74 16.72 17.62
CA SER A 39 -2.76 18.07 17.06
C SER A 39 -2.57 18.03 15.55
N LEU A 40 -3.02 19.04 14.81
CA LEU A 40 -2.83 19.16 13.36
C LEU A 40 -1.35 19.07 12.96
N THR A 41 -0.46 19.61 13.79
CA THR A 41 0.99 19.54 13.57
C THR A 41 1.49 18.09 13.62
N LEU A 42 1.09 17.33 14.62
CA LEU A 42 1.45 15.89 14.72
C LEU A 42 0.83 15.10 13.57
N ALA A 43 -0.41 15.38 13.22
CA ALA A 43 -1.08 14.72 12.10
C ALA A 43 -0.36 14.94 10.76
N ALA A 44 0.22 16.13 10.54
CA ALA A 44 0.99 16.44 9.33
C ALA A 44 2.26 15.56 9.17
N PHE A 45 2.82 15.05 10.26
CA PHE A 45 3.96 14.13 10.18
C PHE A 45 3.60 12.76 9.59
N LEU A 46 2.34 12.36 9.56
CA LEU A 46 1.91 11.09 8.99
C LEU A 46 2.16 11.05 7.46
N PRO A 47 1.54 11.91 6.65
CA PRO A 47 1.86 11.96 5.22
C PRO A 47 3.30 12.38 4.96
N PHE A 48 3.87 13.28 5.78
CA PHE A 48 5.27 13.67 5.65
C PHE A 48 6.21 12.48 5.77
N SER A 49 6.04 11.61 6.77
CA SER A 49 6.85 10.40 6.96
C SER A 49 6.80 9.48 5.73
N PHE A 50 5.60 9.26 5.19
CA PHE A 50 5.40 8.44 4.00
C PHE A 50 6.10 9.02 2.77
N PHE A 51 5.87 10.31 2.46
CA PHE A 51 6.45 10.96 1.29
C PHE A 51 7.95 11.26 1.44
N LEU A 52 8.44 11.47 2.67
CA LEU A 52 9.86 11.55 2.94
C LEU A 52 10.58 10.25 2.55
N ALA A 53 9.98 9.10 2.90
CA ALA A 53 10.48 7.80 2.50
C ALA A 53 10.54 7.65 0.96
N TYR A 54 9.54 8.16 0.24
CA TYR A 54 9.55 8.21 -1.24
C TYR A 54 10.74 9.01 -1.77
N GLY A 55 10.97 10.20 -1.23
CA GLY A 55 12.10 11.05 -1.63
C GLY A 55 13.45 10.37 -1.38
N ILE A 56 13.63 9.77 -0.19
CA ILE A 56 14.89 9.09 0.17
C ILE A 56 15.12 7.87 -0.71
N MET A 57 14.08 7.04 -0.95
CA MET A 57 14.24 5.76 -1.67
C MET A 57 14.35 5.92 -3.19
N SER A 58 13.92 7.03 -3.76
CA SER A 58 13.86 7.21 -5.22
C SER A 58 15.19 6.95 -5.94
N ILE A 59 16.30 7.42 -5.38
CA ILE A 59 17.65 7.19 -5.95
C ILE A 59 18.19 5.81 -5.56
N PRO A 60 18.21 5.37 -4.28
CA PRO A 60 18.67 4.05 -3.89
C PRO A 60 17.93 2.91 -4.58
N ALA A 61 16.63 3.06 -4.86
CA ALA A 61 15.84 2.05 -5.57
C ALA A 61 16.42 1.73 -6.97
N GLY A 62 16.85 2.77 -7.72
CA GLY A 62 17.53 2.58 -9.00
C GLY A 62 18.82 1.76 -8.87
N MET A 63 19.66 2.10 -7.89
CA MET A 63 20.91 1.38 -7.62
C MET A 63 20.68 -0.08 -7.20
N ILE A 64 19.63 -0.32 -6.39
CA ILE A 64 19.26 -1.67 -5.94
C ILE A 64 18.83 -2.53 -7.14
N ILE A 65 18.00 -1.98 -8.03
CA ILE A 65 17.53 -2.73 -9.21
C ILE A 65 18.66 -3.04 -10.18
N GLU A 66 19.60 -2.11 -10.39
CA GLU A 66 20.77 -2.33 -11.23
C GLU A 66 21.67 -3.43 -10.66
N ARG A 67 21.85 -3.48 -9.35
CA ARG A 67 22.74 -4.43 -8.67
C ARG A 67 22.14 -5.81 -8.51
N PHE A 68 20.87 -5.91 -8.12
CA PHE A 68 20.22 -7.17 -7.71
C PHE A 68 19.18 -7.67 -8.71
N GLY A 69 18.83 -6.86 -9.70
CA GLY A 69 17.80 -7.18 -10.70
C GLY A 69 16.37 -7.03 -10.16
N GLY A 70 15.38 -7.06 -11.07
CA GLY A 70 13.99 -6.75 -10.76
C GLY A 70 13.35 -7.68 -9.74
N LYS A 71 13.61 -9.01 -9.82
CA LYS A 71 12.97 -9.98 -8.91
C LYS A 71 13.36 -9.77 -7.45
N ILE A 72 14.66 -9.65 -7.16
CA ILE A 72 15.14 -9.45 -5.78
C ILE A 72 14.68 -8.10 -5.25
N SER A 73 14.71 -7.08 -6.10
CA SER A 73 14.27 -5.74 -5.73
C SER A 73 12.77 -5.71 -5.39
N LEU A 74 11.92 -6.44 -6.13
CA LEU A 74 10.49 -6.61 -5.79
C LEU A 74 10.31 -7.27 -4.42
N LEU A 75 11.06 -8.35 -4.14
CA LEU A 75 10.99 -9.02 -2.84
C LEU A 75 11.41 -8.09 -1.70
N ILE A 76 12.48 -7.30 -1.87
CA ILE A 76 12.90 -6.31 -0.86
C ILE A 76 11.80 -5.27 -0.65
N ALA A 77 11.21 -4.74 -1.72
CA ALA A 77 10.19 -3.72 -1.65
C ALA A 77 8.92 -4.20 -0.92
N PHE A 78 8.41 -5.38 -1.27
CA PHE A 78 7.27 -5.98 -0.58
C PHE A 78 7.59 -6.37 0.87
N SER A 79 8.82 -6.84 1.14
CA SER A 79 9.25 -7.14 2.52
C SER A 79 9.27 -5.87 3.38
N LEU A 80 9.77 -4.74 2.88
CA LEU A 80 9.73 -3.46 3.59
C LEU A 80 8.30 -3.02 3.89
N ALA A 81 7.41 -3.12 2.90
CA ALA A 81 6.01 -2.76 3.06
C ALA A 81 5.29 -3.71 4.04
N PHE A 82 5.56 -5.02 3.97
CA PHE A 82 5.05 -6.03 4.89
C PHE A 82 5.50 -5.76 6.34
N LEU A 83 6.79 -5.53 6.55
CA LEU A 83 7.33 -5.23 7.88
C LEU A 83 6.73 -3.94 8.44
N GLY A 84 6.59 -2.91 7.61
CA GLY A 84 5.94 -1.66 8.01
C GLY A 84 4.49 -1.87 8.44
N ALA A 85 3.67 -2.53 7.61
CA ALA A 85 2.27 -2.78 7.92
C ALA A 85 2.12 -3.71 9.15
N GLY A 86 2.91 -4.79 9.21
CA GLY A 86 2.87 -5.75 10.31
C GLY A 86 3.32 -5.16 11.64
N LEU A 87 4.30 -4.27 11.63
CA LEU A 87 4.77 -3.59 12.85
C LEU A 87 3.64 -2.80 13.51
N PHE A 88 2.83 -2.10 12.72
CA PHE A 88 1.69 -1.36 13.25
C PHE A 88 0.59 -2.27 13.80
N VAL A 89 0.34 -3.40 13.15
CA VAL A 89 -0.66 -4.38 13.61
C VAL A 89 -0.32 -4.89 15.02
N ILE A 90 0.97 -5.09 15.31
CA ILE A 90 1.44 -5.61 16.60
C ILE A 90 1.45 -4.53 17.68
N PHE A 91 1.88 -3.32 17.34
CA PHE A 91 2.06 -2.21 18.29
C PHE A 91 1.35 -0.93 17.80
N PRO A 92 0.02 -0.81 17.99
CA PRO A 92 -0.75 0.31 17.46
C PRO A 92 -0.58 1.59 18.29
N THR A 93 0.58 2.24 18.15
CA THR A 93 0.91 3.52 18.78
C THR A 93 1.30 4.58 17.74
N TYR A 94 1.15 5.85 18.05
CA TYR A 94 1.48 6.93 17.11
C TYR A 94 2.93 6.88 16.58
N PRO A 95 3.98 6.68 17.40
CA PRO A 95 5.34 6.56 16.86
C PRO A 95 5.50 5.36 15.91
N ILE A 96 4.80 4.28 16.19
CA ILE A 96 4.82 3.09 15.34
C ILE A 96 4.06 3.34 14.03
N VAL A 97 2.95 4.10 14.04
CA VAL A 97 2.30 4.53 12.79
C VAL A 97 3.27 5.29 11.89
N LEU A 98 4.03 6.25 12.45
CA LEU A 98 5.03 7.00 11.69
C LEU A 98 6.10 6.11 11.06
N THR A 99 6.68 5.20 11.85
CA THR A 99 7.71 4.27 11.35
C THR A 99 7.14 3.27 10.35
N SER A 100 5.92 2.81 10.56
CA SER A 100 5.18 1.95 9.62
C SER A 100 4.95 2.64 8.29
N LEU A 101 4.44 3.88 8.31
CA LEU A 101 4.21 4.68 7.10
C LEU A 101 5.52 4.95 6.36
N PHE A 102 6.61 5.21 7.09
CA PHE A 102 7.93 5.37 6.51
C PHE A 102 8.39 4.08 5.81
N ALA A 103 8.30 2.93 6.47
CA ALA A 103 8.70 1.65 5.90
C ALA A 103 7.84 1.26 4.69
N ILE A 104 6.51 1.46 4.77
CA ILE A 104 5.59 1.25 3.64
C ILE A 104 5.96 2.19 2.49
N GLY A 105 6.23 3.47 2.78
CA GLY A 105 6.65 4.47 1.80
C GLY A 105 7.94 4.08 1.07
N LEU A 106 8.95 3.56 1.78
CA LEU A 106 10.17 3.00 1.16
C LEU A 106 9.84 1.87 0.19
N GLY A 107 8.99 0.92 0.62
CA GLY A 107 8.55 -0.20 -0.23
C GLY A 107 7.81 0.28 -1.47
N MET A 108 6.83 1.19 -1.32
CA MET A 108 6.03 1.71 -2.43
C MET A 108 6.87 2.51 -3.43
N ALA A 109 7.79 3.35 -2.97
CA ALA A 109 8.72 4.07 -3.82
C ALA A 109 9.60 3.12 -4.64
N MET A 110 10.13 2.09 -3.98
CA MET A 110 10.96 1.08 -4.64
C MET A 110 10.16 0.31 -5.70
N LEU A 111 8.92 -0.13 -5.39
CA LEU A 111 8.04 -0.77 -6.36
C LEU A 111 7.80 0.10 -7.59
N GLN A 112 7.54 1.39 -7.40
CA GLN A 112 7.28 2.33 -8.48
C GLN A 112 8.47 2.47 -9.43
N VAL A 113 9.70 2.50 -8.92
CA VAL A 113 10.91 2.56 -9.73
C VAL A 113 11.13 1.26 -10.49
N ILE A 114 10.89 0.10 -9.87
CA ILE A 114 11.10 -1.23 -10.44
C ILE A 114 10.13 -1.53 -11.58
N ILE A 115 8.89 -1.12 -11.45
CA ILE A 115 7.81 -1.46 -12.39
C ILE A 115 8.06 -0.89 -13.79
N LEU A 116 8.67 0.30 -13.91
CA LEU A 116 8.90 0.97 -15.19
C LEU A 116 9.76 0.14 -16.14
N PRO A 117 10.98 -0.29 -15.77
CA PRO A 117 11.79 -1.15 -16.63
C PRO A 117 11.17 -2.53 -16.86
N LEU A 118 10.53 -3.12 -15.84
CA LEU A 118 9.85 -4.41 -15.99
C LEU A 118 8.68 -4.35 -16.98
N MET A 119 7.93 -3.25 -17.00
CA MET A 119 6.85 -3.04 -17.97
C MET A 119 7.39 -2.97 -19.41
N ARG A 120 8.54 -2.32 -19.60
CA ARG A 120 9.19 -2.22 -20.90
C ARG A 120 9.70 -3.58 -21.37
N GLU A 121 10.33 -4.34 -20.48
CA GLU A 121 10.87 -5.68 -20.78
C GLU A 121 9.74 -6.67 -21.09
N ALA A 122 8.71 -6.74 -20.24
CA ALA A 122 7.61 -7.70 -20.37
C ALA A 122 6.64 -7.34 -21.50
N GLY A 123 6.28 -6.06 -21.65
CA GLY A 123 5.30 -5.59 -22.62
C GLY A 123 5.88 -5.36 -24.03
N GLY A 124 7.21 -5.27 -24.15
CA GLY A 124 7.92 -4.92 -25.38
C GLY A 124 7.80 -3.43 -25.75
N GLU A 125 8.79 -2.90 -26.46
CA GLU A 125 8.85 -1.47 -26.79
C GLU A 125 7.63 -0.95 -27.55
N LYS A 126 7.11 -1.75 -28.49
CA LYS A 126 5.95 -1.35 -29.32
C LYS A 126 4.68 -1.12 -28.51
N LYS A 127 4.49 -1.83 -27.39
CA LYS A 127 3.31 -1.72 -26.54
C LYS A 127 3.56 -0.94 -25.24
N TYR A 128 4.79 -0.47 -25.02
CA TYR A 128 5.17 0.18 -23.77
C TYR A 128 4.30 1.41 -23.46
N ALA A 129 4.12 2.31 -24.43
CA ALA A 129 3.29 3.50 -24.27
C ALA A 129 1.84 3.14 -23.91
N PHE A 130 1.25 2.17 -24.61
CA PHE A 130 -0.11 1.69 -24.32
C PHE A 130 -0.21 1.09 -22.91
N ASN A 131 0.74 0.23 -22.52
CA ASN A 131 0.74 -0.40 -21.20
C ASN A 131 0.92 0.64 -20.08
N GLN A 132 1.70 1.71 -20.32
CA GLN A 132 1.84 2.82 -19.36
C GLN A 132 0.55 3.61 -19.19
N VAL A 133 -0.18 3.90 -20.27
CA VAL A 133 -1.49 4.55 -20.19
C VAL A 133 -2.46 3.66 -19.42
N LEU A 134 -2.48 2.36 -19.70
CA LEU A 134 -3.31 1.41 -18.98
C LEU A 134 -2.96 1.36 -17.48
N ALA A 135 -1.67 1.38 -17.15
CA ALA A 135 -1.21 1.43 -15.75
C ALA A 135 -1.68 2.71 -15.04
N GLN A 136 -1.67 3.87 -15.71
CA GLN A 136 -2.20 5.12 -15.15
C GLN A 136 -3.71 5.07 -14.95
N ILE A 137 -4.46 4.42 -15.84
CA ILE A 137 -5.91 4.20 -15.66
C ILE A 137 -6.15 3.32 -14.42
N VAL A 138 -5.40 2.23 -14.27
CA VAL A 138 -5.49 1.35 -13.09
C VAL A 138 -5.13 2.11 -11.81
N PHE A 139 -4.09 2.95 -11.86
CA PHE A 139 -3.69 3.82 -10.75
C PHE A 139 -4.82 4.78 -10.36
N GLY A 140 -5.41 5.48 -11.33
CA GLY A 140 -6.53 6.38 -11.10
C GLY A 140 -7.77 5.67 -10.54
N ALA A 141 -8.09 4.49 -11.06
CA ALA A 141 -9.20 3.67 -10.57
C ALA A 141 -8.98 3.26 -9.09
N ALA A 142 -7.78 2.80 -8.73
CA ALA A 142 -7.45 2.43 -7.36
C ALA A 142 -7.52 3.63 -6.40
N SER A 143 -7.01 4.79 -6.83
CA SER A 143 -7.09 6.05 -6.08
C SER A 143 -8.54 6.44 -5.82
N PHE A 144 -9.39 6.37 -6.86
CA PHE A 144 -10.82 6.67 -6.75
C PHE A 144 -11.56 5.69 -5.84
N MET A 145 -11.21 4.39 -5.89
CA MET A 145 -11.86 3.36 -5.08
C MET A 145 -11.47 3.40 -3.61
N SER A 146 -10.27 3.87 -3.28
CA SER A 146 -9.70 3.78 -1.93
C SER A 146 -10.61 4.39 -0.83
N PRO A 147 -11.19 5.61 -0.96
CA PRO A 147 -12.07 6.16 0.06
C PRO A 147 -13.39 5.39 0.21
N PHE A 148 -13.92 4.83 -0.88
CA PHE A 148 -15.16 4.04 -0.82
C PHE A 148 -14.94 2.70 -0.13
N VAL A 149 -13.80 2.06 -0.37
CA VAL A 149 -13.44 0.81 0.31
C VAL A 149 -13.25 1.08 1.81
N LEU A 150 -12.55 2.16 2.18
CA LEU A 150 -12.43 2.56 3.58
C LEU A 150 -13.78 2.80 4.23
N ALA A 151 -14.63 3.63 3.63
CA ALA A 151 -15.96 3.94 4.17
C ALA A 151 -16.83 2.68 4.31
N GLY A 152 -16.82 1.80 3.30
CA GLY A 152 -17.54 0.53 3.31
C GLY A 152 -17.05 -0.41 4.41
N LEU A 153 -15.72 -0.51 4.58
CA LEU A 153 -15.11 -1.32 5.64
C LEU A 153 -15.46 -0.77 7.03
N MET A 154 -15.33 0.55 7.22
CA MET A 154 -15.67 1.17 8.50
C MET A 154 -17.13 0.98 8.86
N ARG A 155 -18.07 1.20 7.92
CA ARG A 155 -19.49 0.95 8.13
C ARG A 155 -19.77 -0.49 8.58
N LYS A 156 -19.12 -1.47 7.98
CA LYS A 156 -19.28 -2.88 8.36
C LYS A 156 -18.63 -3.21 9.72
N LEU A 157 -17.50 -2.58 10.05
CA LEU A 157 -16.83 -2.81 11.32
C LEU A 157 -17.55 -2.14 12.50
N THR A 158 -18.17 -0.98 12.31
CA THR A 158 -18.87 -0.24 13.36
C THR A 158 -20.37 -0.52 13.42
N GLY A 159 -20.97 -1.09 12.36
CA GLY A 159 -22.40 -1.40 12.29
C GLY A 159 -22.80 -2.73 12.93
N GLU A 160 -24.10 -2.85 13.24
CA GLU A 160 -24.71 -4.08 13.81
C GLU A 160 -24.84 -5.22 12.79
N ASP A 161 -24.87 -4.92 11.48
CA ASP A 161 -25.04 -5.89 10.38
C ASP A 161 -23.82 -6.82 10.14
N SER A 162 -22.80 -6.73 10.97
CA SER A 162 -21.55 -7.49 10.84
C SER A 162 -21.65 -8.97 11.24
N ALA A 163 -22.82 -9.42 11.73
CA ALA A 163 -22.99 -10.77 12.25
C ALA A 163 -22.84 -11.90 11.20
N ASN A 164 -23.10 -11.61 9.93
CA ASN A 164 -23.15 -12.60 8.85
C ASN A 164 -21.88 -12.72 7.99
N ASP A 165 -20.89 -11.81 8.14
CA ASP A 165 -19.68 -11.79 7.32
C ASP A 165 -18.49 -12.34 8.12
N PHE A 166 -18.05 -13.57 7.78
CA PHE A 166 -16.92 -14.23 8.44
C PHE A 166 -15.65 -13.37 8.44
N PHE A 167 -15.37 -12.69 7.32
CA PHE A 167 -14.18 -11.84 7.19
C PHE A 167 -14.24 -10.63 8.12
N ILE A 168 -15.40 -9.99 8.24
CA ILE A 168 -15.60 -8.84 9.15
C ILE A 168 -15.47 -9.28 10.62
N ARG A 169 -16.05 -10.45 10.98
CA ARG A 169 -15.89 -11.01 12.33
C ARG A 169 -14.43 -11.30 12.66
N PHE A 170 -13.70 -11.86 11.71
CA PHE A 170 -12.28 -12.13 11.87
C PHE A 170 -11.49 -10.82 12.08
N LEU A 171 -11.73 -9.78 11.26
CA LEU A 171 -11.10 -8.47 11.42
C LEU A 171 -11.45 -7.83 12.77
N LYS A 172 -12.69 -7.89 13.21
CA LYS A 172 -13.12 -7.41 14.55
C LYS A 172 -12.37 -8.13 15.68
N GLY A 173 -12.10 -9.41 15.54
CA GLY A 173 -11.37 -10.20 16.55
C GLY A 173 -9.89 -9.85 16.69
N ILE A 174 -9.29 -9.26 15.64
CA ILE A 174 -7.85 -8.94 15.61
C ILE A 174 -7.58 -7.46 15.86
N THR A 175 -8.53 -6.59 15.46
CA THR A 175 -8.38 -5.14 15.60
C THR A 175 -8.90 -4.65 16.93
N PRO A 176 -8.17 -3.74 17.63
CA PRO A 176 -8.69 -3.07 18.80
C PRO A 176 -9.99 -2.30 18.49
N GLU A 177 -11.01 -2.40 19.33
CA GLU A 177 -12.28 -1.68 19.14
C GLU A 177 -12.10 -0.16 19.05
N SER A 178 -11.07 0.39 19.69
CA SER A 178 -10.70 1.81 19.62
C SER A 178 -10.06 2.22 18.30
N LEU A 179 -9.59 1.27 17.47
CA LEU A 179 -8.82 1.51 16.25
C LEU A 179 -9.34 0.69 15.05
N PRO A 180 -10.63 0.80 14.67
CA PRO A 180 -11.20 -0.04 13.61
C PRO A 180 -10.50 0.13 12.25
N TRP A 181 -9.96 1.31 11.97
CA TRP A 181 -9.19 1.59 10.75
C TRP A 181 -7.86 0.82 10.67
N SER A 182 -7.32 0.34 11.81
CA SER A 182 -6.10 -0.47 11.83
C SER A 182 -6.27 -1.83 11.13
N SER A 183 -7.51 -2.29 10.93
CA SER A 183 -7.84 -3.45 10.09
C SER A 183 -7.27 -3.36 8.67
N LEU A 184 -7.13 -2.14 8.11
CA LEU A 184 -6.51 -1.94 6.80
C LEU A 184 -5.03 -2.32 6.78
N TYR A 185 -4.28 -2.04 7.84
CA TYR A 185 -2.88 -2.46 7.94
C TYR A 185 -2.75 -3.98 7.98
N PHE A 186 -3.70 -4.66 8.60
CA PHE A 186 -3.78 -6.11 8.57
C PHE A 186 -4.06 -6.63 7.15
N ILE A 187 -5.01 -6.01 6.45
CA ILE A 187 -5.29 -6.33 5.03
C ILE A 187 -4.05 -6.07 4.16
N PHE A 188 -3.37 -4.94 4.36
CA PHE A 188 -2.12 -4.65 3.63
C PHE A 188 -1.04 -5.68 3.91
N THR A 189 -0.88 -6.11 5.17
CA THR A 189 0.06 -7.17 5.53
C THR A 189 -0.22 -8.46 4.74
N ILE A 190 -1.49 -8.87 4.64
CA ILE A 190 -1.90 -10.05 3.85
C ILE A 190 -1.60 -9.83 2.36
N VAL A 191 -1.97 -8.66 1.81
CA VAL A 191 -1.74 -8.35 0.39
C VAL A 191 -0.26 -8.39 0.07
N PHE A 192 0.60 -7.82 0.92
CA PHE A 192 2.05 -7.84 0.70
C PHE A 192 2.65 -9.23 0.80
N VAL A 193 2.12 -10.11 1.68
CA VAL A 193 2.52 -11.53 1.72
C VAL A 193 2.12 -12.27 0.45
N ILE A 194 0.91 -12.02 -0.06
CA ILE A 194 0.45 -12.67 -1.31
C ILE A 194 1.29 -12.22 -2.52
N MET A 195 1.81 -11.00 -2.48
CA MET A 195 2.64 -10.43 -3.55
C MET A 195 4.13 -10.81 -3.45
N LEU A 196 4.60 -11.33 -2.30
CA LEU A 196 5.95 -11.91 -2.09
C LEU A 196 6.09 -13.28 -2.77
#